data_8bfd425500f10a1d2eecb4eb518eabdc
#
_entry.id   8bfd425500f10a1d2eecb4eb518eabdc
#
_cell.length_a   1.000
_cell.length_b   1.000
_cell.length_c   1.000
_cell.angle_alpha   90.00
_cell.angle_beta   90.00
_cell.angle_gamma   90.00
#
_symmetry.space_group_name_H-M   'P 1'
#
loop_
_entity.id
_entity.type
_entity.pdbx_description
1 polymer ?
#
loop_
_entity_poly.entity_id
_entity_poly.type
_entity_poly.pdbx_seq_one_letter_code
_entity_poly.pdbx_strand_id
1 'polypeptide(L)'
;RYHQLTSVKQILAQAKENGIGQKYLIQHSAGSGKSKSIAWLAHQLHGLFDKSGSTNIFDSVIVITDRTVLDKQLSDEIKQFSPTIGIVAAITSDGASKTNNLREAIANKKKVIICTIQTFPHLLKEMEDLGSLKFAIIIDEAHSSQSGETSAKMNAVLSDKGEDTEDEDQPTLEDKINALIESRKMIKNGSYFAFTATPKNKTLETFGVPRKYHKDEEEKTAFDAFHLYSMKQAIEEEFILDVLQNYTTYNSFYKLIKSVEENPEFDTKQAQKKLRAYVEGHEFAIAEKAKIMIDHFHRDVKHLINGEAKGMIVTKSIIAAIKYKHAFDEY
;
A
#
# COMPACT_ATOMS: atom_id res chain seq x y z
N ARG A 1 -19.20 -3.44 6.06
CA ARG A 1 -20.03 -3.66 4.88
C ARG A 1 -19.87 -5.07 4.33
N TYR A 2 -20.72 -5.46 3.38
CA TYR A 2 -20.74 -6.82 2.86
C TYR A 2 -19.41 -7.26 2.22
N HIS A 3 -18.74 -6.41 1.43
CA HIS A 3 -17.45 -6.74 0.81
C HIS A 3 -16.34 -7.07 1.84
N GLN A 4 -16.33 -6.37 2.99
CA GLN A 4 -15.42 -6.66 4.09
C GLN A 4 -15.75 -8.02 4.73
N LEU A 5 -17.03 -8.28 4.99
CA LEU A 5 -17.49 -9.56 5.55
C LEU A 5 -17.21 -10.72 4.60
N THR A 6 -17.51 -10.52 3.31
CA THR A 6 -17.32 -11.56 2.28
C THR A 6 -15.85 -11.90 2.12
N SER A 7 -14.96 -10.89 2.00
CA SER A 7 -13.53 -11.12 1.86
C SER A 7 -12.94 -11.86 3.06
N VAL A 8 -13.27 -11.44 4.29
CA VAL A 8 -12.78 -12.12 5.50
C VAL A 8 -13.29 -13.56 5.57
N LYS A 9 -14.59 -13.81 5.33
CA LYS A 9 -15.13 -15.16 5.34
C LYS A 9 -14.50 -16.07 4.28
N GLN A 10 -14.29 -15.57 3.07
CA GLN A 10 -13.65 -16.35 1.99
C GLN A 10 -12.20 -16.68 2.32
N ILE A 11 -11.44 -15.72 2.84
CA ILE A 11 -10.05 -15.93 3.28
C ILE A 11 -9.99 -17.02 4.37
N LEU A 12 -10.84 -16.92 5.40
CA LEU A 12 -10.85 -17.88 6.50
C LEU A 12 -11.22 -19.28 6.02
N ALA A 13 -12.21 -19.39 5.12
CA ALA A 13 -12.62 -20.68 4.53
C ALA A 13 -11.47 -21.30 3.73
N GLN A 14 -10.80 -20.53 2.87
CA GLN A 14 -9.66 -20.99 2.07
C GLN A 14 -8.44 -21.30 2.93
N ALA A 15 -8.13 -20.49 3.94
CA ALA A 15 -7.04 -20.77 4.86
C ALA A 15 -7.29 -22.06 5.67
N LYS A 16 -8.55 -22.31 6.06
CA LYS A 16 -8.93 -23.55 6.72
C LYS A 16 -8.82 -24.77 5.80
N GLU A 17 -9.13 -24.58 4.52
CA GLU A 17 -9.08 -25.65 3.50
C GLU A 17 -7.63 -26.00 3.14
N ASN A 18 -6.81 -25.00 2.85
CA ASN A 18 -5.48 -25.17 2.24
C ASN A 18 -4.34 -25.17 3.26
N GLY A 19 -4.61 -24.74 4.50
CA GLY A 19 -3.58 -24.63 5.56
C GLY A 19 -2.57 -23.52 5.30
N ILE A 20 -1.34 -23.76 5.78
CA ILE A 20 -0.22 -22.80 5.70
C ILE A 20 0.43 -22.78 4.31
N GLY A 21 1.18 -21.69 4.00
CA GLY A 21 1.95 -21.55 2.76
C GLY A 21 1.16 -20.89 1.62
N GLN A 22 0.00 -20.33 1.89
CA GLN A 22 -0.88 -19.71 0.89
C GLN A 22 -0.63 -18.21 0.72
N LYS A 23 -1.09 -17.69 -0.42
CA LYS A 23 -1.03 -16.25 -0.77
C LYS A 23 -2.41 -15.78 -1.17
N TYR A 24 -2.79 -14.59 -0.68
CA TYR A 24 -4.07 -13.99 -0.98
C TYR A 24 -3.87 -12.51 -1.29
N LEU A 25 -4.34 -12.05 -2.44
CA LEU A 25 -4.37 -10.65 -2.82
C LEU A 25 -5.79 -10.10 -2.66
N ILE A 26 -5.94 -9.13 -1.79
CA ILE A 26 -7.21 -8.45 -1.54
C ILE A 26 -7.12 -7.04 -2.15
N GLN A 27 -7.75 -6.85 -3.30
CA GLN A 27 -7.79 -5.58 -3.99
C GLN A 27 -9.08 -4.85 -3.63
N HIS A 28 -8.99 -3.93 -2.69
CA HIS A 28 -10.10 -3.08 -2.28
C HIS A 28 -9.76 -1.61 -2.52
N SER A 29 -10.70 -0.84 -3.07
CA SER A 29 -10.52 0.57 -3.39
C SER A 29 -10.06 1.40 -2.18
N ALA A 30 -9.41 2.54 -2.43
CA ALA A 30 -9.16 3.52 -1.39
C ALA A 30 -10.50 3.94 -0.73
N GLY A 31 -10.49 4.21 0.57
CA GLY A 31 -11.70 4.56 1.31
C GLY A 31 -12.68 3.40 1.61
N SER A 32 -12.43 2.18 1.11
CA SER A 32 -13.33 1.03 1.31
C SER A 32 -13.29 0.41 2.72
N GLY A 33 -12.48 0.96 3.62
CA GLY A 33 -12.34 0.46 5.00
C GLY A 33 -11.41 -0.75 5.13
N LYS A 34 -10.34 -0.82 4.34
CA LYS A 34 -9.31 -1.88 4.39
C LYS A 34 -8.78 -2.13 5.80
N SER A 35 -8.44 -1.07 6.55
CA SER A 35 -7.90 -1.18 7.92
C SER A 35 -8.81 -1.97 8.85
N LYS A 36 -10.13 -1.76 8.75
CA LYS A 36 -11.11 -2.54 9.53
C LYS A 36 -11.16 -4.00 9.10
N SER A 37 -11.05 -4.27 7.81
CA SER A 37 -10.98 -5.65 7.30
C SER A 37 -9.71 -6.35 7.80
N ILE A 38 -8.57 -5.65 7.82
CA ILE A 38 -7.29 -6.14 8.33
C ILE A 38 -7.38 -6.44 9.82
N ALA A 39 -7.89 -5.49 10.61
CA ALA A 39 -8.06 -5.67 12.06
C ALA A 39 -8.95 -6.88 12.37
N TRP A 40 -10.06 -6.99 11.68
CA TRP A 40 -10.97 -8.12 11.84
C TRP A 40 -10.34 -9.44 11.42
N LEU A 41 -9.68 -9.48 10.26
CA LEU A 41 -8.98 -10.67 9.77
C LEU A 41 -7.88 -11.11 10.73
N ALA A 42 -7.08 -10.19 11.27
CA ALA A 42 -6.01 -10.51 12.20
C ALA A 42 -6.52 -11.27 13.44
N HIS A 43 -7.64 -10.83 14.01
CA HIS A 43 -8.25 -11.53 15.14
C HIS A 43 -8.82 -12.90 14.77
N GLN A 44 -9.41 -13.04 13.59
CA GLN A 44 -9.99 -14.29 13.15
C GLN A 44 -8.92 -15.33 12.80
N LEU A 45 -7.83 -14.91 12.15
CA LEU A 45 -6.72 -15.82 11.80
C LEU A 45 -6.02 -16.40 13.02
N HIS A 46 -5.81 -15.59 14.07
CA HIS A 46 -5.22 -16.06 15.31
C HIS A 46 -6.04 -17.18 15.99
N GLY A 47 -7.37 -17.15 15.85
CA GLY A 47 -8.26 -18.17 16.42
C GLY A 47 -8.71 -19.22 15.42
N LEU A 48 -8.09 -19.32 14.25
CA LEU A 48 -8.51 -20.22 13.19
C LEU A 48 -7.96 -21.64 13.42
N PHE A 49 -8.86 -22.56 13.68
CA PHE A 49 -8.54 -23.99 13.80
C PHE A 49 -8.62 -24.69 12.45
N ASP A 50 -7.84 -25.74 12.30
CA ASP A 50 -7.88 -26.66 11.16
C ASP A 50 -9.26 -27.36 11.02
N LYS A 51 -9.40 -28.19 9.99
CA LYS A 51 -10.65 -28.95 9.74
C LYS A 51 -11.03 -29.87 10.89
N SER A 52 -10.05 -30.37 11.64
CA SER A 52 -10.30 -31.24 12.80
C SER A 52 -10.79 -30.47 14.02
N GLY A 53 -10.60 -29.14 14.04
CA GLY A 53 -10.91 -28.29 15.19
C GLY A 53 -9.96 -28.44 16.37
N SER A 54 -8.84 -29.14 16.20
CA SER A 54 -7.92 -29.47 17.30
C SER A 54 -6.63 -28.62 17.31
N THR A 55 -6.20 -28.12 16.15
CA THR A 55 -4.94 -27.40 16.00
C THR A 55 -5.14 -26.03 15.38
N ASN A 56 -4.53 -24.99 15.95
CA ASN A 56 -4.49 -23.69 15.33
C ASN A 56 -3.66 -23.74 14.03
N ILE A 57 -4.19 -23.13 12.96
CA ILE A 57 -3.48 -23.02 11.68
C ILE A 57 -2.30 -22.04 11.81
N PHE A 58 -2.46 -20.98 12.60
CA PHE A 58 -1.43 -19.97 12.84
C PHE A 58 -1.19 -19.77 14.31
N ASP A 59 0.08 -19.71 14.69
CA ASP A 59 0.52 -19.43 16.08
C ASP A 59 0.52 -17.93 16.36
N SER A 60 0.91 -17.12 15.38
CA SER A 60 0.92 -15.66 15.47
C SER A 60 0.52 -15.02 14.15
N VAL A 61 -0.12 -13.87 14.24
CA VAL A 61 -0.48 -13.00 13.10
C VAL A 61 0.42 -11.78 13.12
N ILE A 62 1.08 -11.49 12.01
CA ILE A 62 1.97 -10.34 11.86
C ILE A 62 1.32 -9.36 10.89
N VAL A 63 1.14 -8.12 11.33
CA VAL A 63 0.57 -7.04 10.52
C VAL A 63 1.67 -6.06 10.19
N ILE A 64 1.93 -5.88 8.89
CA ILE A 64 2.97 -5.01 8.37
C ILE A 64 2.32 -3.77 7.78
N THR A 65 2.78 -2.60 8.22
CA THR A 65 2.30 -1.31 7.74
C THR A 65 3.47 -0.49 7.18
N ASP A 66 3.17 0.51 6.34
CA ASP A 66 4.18 1.37 5.73
C ASP A 66 4.64 2.51 6.66
N ARG A 67 3.70 3.13 7.40
CA ARG A 67 3.95 4.38 8.11
C ARG A 67 3.69 4.26 9.60
N THR A 68 4.58 4.86 10.40
CA THR A 68 4.45 4.93 11.86
C THR A 68 3.14 5.59 12.33
N VAL A 69 2.58 6.53 11.57
CA VAL A 69 1.29 7.17 11.88
C VAL A 69 0.12 6.23 11.63
N LEU A 70 0.15 5.47 10.54
CA LEU A 70 -0.85 4.44 10.24
C LEU A 70 -0.74 3.26 11.20
N ASP A 71 0.47 2.93 11.67
CA ASP A 71 0.70 1.95 12.72
C ASP A 71 -0.12 2.23 13.98
N LYS A 72 -0.19 3.49 14.41
CA LYS A 72 -0.95 3.88 15.59
C LYS A 72 -2.46 3.69 15.35
N GLN A 73 -2.98 4.18 14.23
CA GLN A 73 -4.41 4.07 13.91
C GLN A 73 -4.82 2.60 13.75
N LEU A 74 -4.09 1.82 12.97
CA LEU A 74 -4.36 0.40 12.77
C LEU A 74 -4.16 -0.39 14.05
N SER A 75 -3.12 -0.06 14.85
CA SER A 75 -2.90 -0.65 16.17
C SER A 75 -4.06 -0.39 17.11
N ASP A 76 -4.59 0.83 17.13
CA ASP A 76 -5.73 1.18 17.96
C ASP A 76 -7.00 0.48 17.49
N GLU A 77 -7.23 0.38 16.16
CA GLU A 77 -8.33 -0.41 15.61
C GLU A 77 -8.22 -1.90 15.99
N ILE A 78 -7.03 -2.50 15.83
CA ILE A 78 -6.82 -3.91 16.21
C ILE A 78 -7.04 -4.11 17.71
N LYS A 79 -6.55 -3.21 18.54
CA LYS A 79 -6.74 -3.29 20.02
C LYS A 79 -8.21 -3.14 20.43
N GLN A 80 -9.00 -2.31 19.72
CA GLN A 80 -10.42 -2.16 20.00
C GLN A 80 -11.22 -3.45 19.80
N PHE A 81 -10.81 -4.30 18.86
CA PHE A 81 -11.42 -5.62 18.63
C PHE A 81 -10.96 -6.69 19.63
N SER A 82 -9.93 -6.41 20.43
CA SER A 82 -9.39 -7.38 21.39
C SER A 82 -9.93 -7.14 22.79
N PRO A 83 -10.82 -7.99 23.33
CA PRO A 83 -11.27 -7.88 24.70
C PRO A 83 -10.20 -8.25 25.73
N THR A 84 -9.10 -8.87 25.30
CA THR A 84 -8.04 -9.38 26.18
C THR A 84 -6.78 -8.52 26.10
N ILE A 85 -6.39 -7.96 27.23
CA ILE A 85 -5.16 -7.16 27.36
C ILE A 85 -3.93 -8.04 27.12
N GLY A 86 -2.97 -7.52 26.35
CA GLY A 86 -1.66 -8.18 26.15
C GLY A 86 -1.55 -9.15 24.98
N ILE A 87 -2.62 -9.36 24.20
CA ILE A 87 -2.60 -10.20 22.98
C ILE A 87 -1.86 -9.51 21.84
N VAL A 88 -1.98 -8.17 21.73
CA VAL A 88 -1.40 -7.37 20.66
C VAL A 88 -0.10 -6.72 21.13
N ALA A 89 0.96 -6.89 20.36
CA ALA A 89 2.23 -6.19 20.53
C ALA A 89 2.49 -5.27 19.33
N ALA A 90 2.68 -3.97 19.58
CA ALA A 90 3.10 -3.00 18.57
C ALA A 90 4.58 -2.69 18.72
N ILE A 91 5.35 -2.89 17.66
CA ILE A 91 6.80 -2.65 17.66
C ILE A 91 7.06 -1.27 17.05
N THR A 92 6.95 -0.23 17.87
CA THR A 92 6.99 1.18 17.44
C THR A 92 8.25 1.95 17.81
N SER A 93 9.14 1.39 18.63
CA SER A 93 10.37 2.06 19.09
C SER A 93 11.44 2.14 18.00
N ASP A 94 12.23 3.23 17.99
CA ASP A 94 13.34 3.44 17.06
C ASP A 94 14.65 2.79 17.58
N GLY A 95 15.43 2.17 16.68
CA GLY A 95 16.79 1.67 16.97
C GLY A 95 16.90 0.16 17.24
N ALA A 96 18.06 -0.26 17.79
CA ALA A 96 18.43 -1.67 18.06
C ALA A 96 17.44 -2.41 18.98
N SER A 97 16.64 -1.69 19.74
CA SER A 97 15.57 -2.23 20.60
C SER A 97 14.44 -2.89 19.81
N LYS A 98 14.20 -2.52 18.54
CA LYS A 98 13.10 -3.09 17.73
C LYS A 98 13.23 -4.59 17.51
N THR A 99 14.43 -5.05 17.17
CA THR A 99 14.69 -6.47 16.90
C THR A 99 14.53 -7.30 18.18
N ASN A 100 15.00 -6.78 19.33
CA ASN A 100 14.85 -7.45 20.62
C ASN A 100 13.39 -7.50 21.05
N ASN A 101 12.66 -6.40 20.96
CA ASN A 101 11.23 -6.35 21.26
C ASN A 101 10.42 -7.31 20.37
N LEU A 102 10.82 -7.45 19.12
CA LEU A 102 10.22 -8.39 18.18
C LEU A 102 10.48 -9.84 18.59
N ARG A 103 11.74 -10.19 18.90
CA ARG A 103 12.10 -11.52 19.42
C ARG A 103 11.32 -11.86 20.68
N GLU A 104 11.25 -10.93 21.62
CA GLU A 104 10.47 -11.11 22.85
C GLU A 104 8.98 -11.31 22.57
N ALA A 105 8.41 -10.54 21.65
CA ALA A 105 7.00 -10.69 21.26
C ALA A 105 6.73 -12.08 20.67
N ILE A 106 7.60 -12.58 19.80
CA ILE A 106 7.48 -13.92 19.22
C ILE A 106 7.73 -15.00 20.29
N ALA A 107 8.78 -14.87 21.09
CA ALA A 107 9.12 -15.81 22.17
C ALA A 107 7.99 -15.91 23.22
N ASN A 108 7.37 -14.78 23.55
CA ASN A 108 6.21 -14.70 24.43
C ASN A 108 4.89 -15.11 23.77
N LYS A 109 4.96 -15.64 22.53
CA LYS A 109 3.80 -16.12 21.75
C LYS A 109 2.67 -15.08 21.68
N LYS A 110 3.03 -13.81 21.45
CA LYS A 110 2.03 -12.77 21.20
C LYS A 110 1.21 -13.14 19.98
N LYS A 111 -0.10 -13.01 20.09
CA LYS A 111 -1.04 -13.48 19.07
C LYS A 111 -1.10 -12.60 17.84
N VAL A 112 -1.00 -11.28 18.04
CA VAL A 112 -0.94 -10.29 16.96
C VAL A 112 0.26 -9.38 17.20
N ILE A 113 1.13 -9.27 16.22
CA ILE A 113 2.33 -8.42 16.23
C ILE A 113 2.18 -7.41 15.10
N ILE A 114 2.27 -6.12 15.43
CA ILE A 114 2.20 -5.04 14.44
C ILE A 114 3.59 -4.44 14.31
N CYS A 115 4.08 -4.33 13.09
CA CYS A 115 5.39 -3.76 12.81
C CYS A 115 5.42 -2.98 11.50
N THR A 116 6.41 -2.12 11.36
CA THR A 116 6.64 -1.39 10.12
C THR A 116 7.41 -2.25 9.11
N ILE A 117 7.29 -1.88 7.83
CA ILE A 117 8.00 -2.57 6.74
C ILE A 117 9.52 -2.56 6.93
N GLN A 118 10.09 -1.52 7.54
CA GLN A 118 11.54 -1.43 7.80
C GLN A 118 12.02 -2.53 8.76
N THR A 119 11.14 -3.03 9.59
CA THR A 119 11.44 -4.12 10.53
C THR A 119 11.27 -5.51 9.88
N PHE A 120 10.55 -5.58 8.77
CA PHE A 120 10.17 -6.83 8.12
C PHE A 120 11.35 -7.73 7.69
N PRO A 121 12.48 -7.23 7.14
CA PRO A 121 13.64 -8.07 6.81
C PRO A 121 14.23 -8.81 8.01
N HIS A 122 14.29 -8.14 9.16
CA HIS A 122 14.76 -8.74 10.41
C HIS A 122 13.76 -9.78 10.92
N LEU A 123 12.47 -9.47 10.81
CA LEU A 123 11.38 -10.36 11.16
C LEU A 123 11.43 -11.67 10.37
N LEU A 124 11.60 -11.61 9.05
CA LEU A 124 11.67 -12.80 8.20
C LEU A 124 12.77 -13.75 8.64
N LYS A 125 13.95 -13.23 8.97
CA LYS A 125 15.08 -14.04 9.46
C LYS A 125 14.72 -14.75 10.76
N GLU A 126 14.15 -14.04 11.73
CA GLU A 126 13.73 -14.62 13.00
C GLU A 126 12.63 -15.68 12.82
N MET A 127 11.71 -15.46 11.88
CA MET A 127 10.64 -16.42 11.57
C MET A 127 11.15 -17.69 10.89
N GLU A 128 12.19 -17.58 10.04
CA GLU A 128 12.86 -18.73 9.44
C GLU A 128 13.57 -19.57 10.52
N ASP A 129 14.25 -18.92 11.47
CA ASP A 129 14.93 -19.57 12.60
C ASP A 129 13.94 -20.29 13.54
N LEU A 130 12.68 -19.82 13.57
CA LEU A 130 11.58 -20.38 14.36
C LEU A 130 10.66 -21.28 13.51
N GLY A 131 11.23 -22.13 12.69
CA GLY A 131 10.53 -22.98 11.73
C GLY A 131 9.41 -23.89 12.28
N SER A 132 9.32 -24.08 13.60
CA SER A 132 8.24 -24.81 14.27
C SER A 132 6.95 -23.99 14.43
N LEU A 133 7.02 -22.64 14.37
CA LEU A 133 5.88 -21.74 14.50
C LEU A 133 5.29 -21.40 13.12
N LYS A 134 3.99 -21.23 13.09
CA LYS A 134 3.21 -20.92 11.88
C LYS A 134 2.70 -19.48 11.92
N PHE A 135 2.92 -18.74 10.84
CA PHE A 135 2.63 -17.31 10.79
C PHE A 135 1.60 -16.95 9.73
N ALA A 136 0.66 -16.06 10.08
CA ALA A 136 -0.14 -15.30 9.13
C ALA A 136 0.46 -13.92 8.97
N ILE A 137 0.82 -13.50 7.75
CA ILE A 137 1.47 -12.22 7.46
C ILE A 137 0.49 -11.36 6.66
N ILE A 138 -0.03 -10.32 7.30
CA ILE A 138 -0.93 -9.35 6.68
C ILE A 138 -0.12 -8.12 6.27
N ILE A 139 -0.19 -7.71 5.01
CA ILE A 139 0.53 -6.56 4.46
C ILE A 139 -0.49 -5.50 4.09
N ASP A 140 -0.44 -4.34 4.75
CA ASP A 140 -1.30 -3.19 4.44
C ASP A 140 -0.59 -2.23 3.50
N GLU A 141 -1.36 -1.67 2.56
CA GLU A 141 -0.90 -0.69 1.59
C GLU A 141 0.36 -1.14 0.84
N ALA A 142 0.32 -2.33 0.23
CA ALA A 142 1.44 -2.88 -0.55
C ALA A 142 1.93 -1.96 -1.70
N HIS A 143 1.35 -0.76 -1.86
CA HIS A 143 1.65 0.18 -2.95
C HIS A 143 2.17 1.56 -2.50
N SER A 144 2.50 1.79 -1.22
CA SER A 144 2.78 3.14 -0.75
C SER A 144 4.06 3.74 -1.35
N SER A 145 3.92 5.00 -1.72
CA SER A 145 4.96 5.83 -2.29
C SER A 145 5.76 6.55 -1.21
N GLN A 146 7.08 6.44 -1.30
CA GLN A 146 8.11 7.41 -0.90
C GLN A 146 8.19 7.94 0.54
N SER A 147 9.34 7.65 1.12
CA SER A 147 10.15 8.65 1.79
C SER A 147 11.63 8.40 1.43
N GLY A 148 12.29 9.33 0.76
CA GLY A 148 13.59 9.15 0.12
C GLY A 148 14.76 8.73 1.03
N GLU A 149 14.77 9.11 2.32
CA GLU A 149 15.85 8.73 3.25
C GLU A 149 15.80 7.26 3.68
N THR A 150 14.61 6.70 3.84
CA THR A 150 14.44 5.30 4.25
C THR A 150 14.76 4.33 3.11
N SER A 151 14.57 4.78 1.87
CA SER A 151 14.90 4.03 0.66
C SER A 151 16.40 3.81 0.48
N ALA A 152 17.21 4.84 0.71
CA ALA A 152 18.68 4.75 0.60
C ALA A 152 19.27 3.77 1.65
N LYS A 153 18.80 3.83 2.89
CA LYS A 153 19.24 2.92 3.96
C LYS A 153 18.84 1.48 3.72
N MET A 154 17.69 1.23 3.10
CA MET A 154 17.23 -0.13 2.81
C MET A 154 17.91 -0.72 1.57
N ASN A 155 18.25 0.12 0.57
CA ASN A 155 19.08 -0.30 -0.55
C ASN A 155 20.50 -0.65 -0.10
N ALA A 156 21.08 0.08 0.88
CA ALA A 156 22.39 -0.24 1.47
C ALA A 156 22.42 -1.58 2.22
N VAL A 157 21.28 -2.03 2.77
CA VAL A 157 21.16 -3.34 3.43
C VAL A 157 20.96 -4.49 2.41
N LEU A 158 20.41 -4.18 1.23
CA LEU A 158 20.11 -5.17 0.19
C LEU A 158 21.15 -5.21 -0.94
N SER A 159 22.00 -4.19 -1.07
CA SER A 159 23.06 -4.13 -2.08
C SER A 159 24.42 -3.90 -1.41
N ASP A 160 25.36 -4.81 -1.68
CA ASP A 160 26.79 -4.69 -1.27
C ASP A 160 27.57 -3.66 -2.09
N LYS A 161 26.88 -2.81 -2.89
CA LYS A 161 27.50 -1.78 -3.73
C LYS A 161 26.72 -0.47 -3.62
N GLY A 162 27.38 0.51 -3.03
CA GLY A 162 26.92 1.89 -3.02
C GLY A 162 27.01 2.53 -4.39
N GLU A 163 25.93 3.16 -4.85
CA GLU A 163 25.97 4.30 -5.77
C GLU A 163 24.77 5.18 -5.42
N ASP A 164 25.08 6.41 -4.97
CA ASP A 164 24.14 7.50 -4.76
C ASP A 164 23.70 8.06 -6.11
N THR A 165 22.48 7.76 -6.51
CA THR A 165 21.80 8.50 -7.59
C THR A 165 20.43 8.95 -7.10
N GLU A 166 20.25 10.28 -7.03
CA GLU A 166 18.96 10.94 -6.83
C GLU A 166 18.10 10.80 -8.11
N ASP A 167 17.51 9.63 -8.34
CA ASP A 167 16.59 9.41 -9.44
C ASP A 167 15.18 9.08 -8.94
N GLU A 168 14.18 9.73 -9.58
CA GLU A 168 12.74 9.53 -9.32
C GLU A 168 12.25 8.10 -9.63
N ASP A 169 13.10 7.20 -10.11
CA ASP A 169 12.83 5.79 -10.39
C ASP A 169 13.19 4.87 -9.22
N GLN A 170 13.27 5.37 -8.00
CA GLN A 170 13.53 4.51 -6.84
C GLN A 170 12.40 3.47 -6.64
N PRO A 171 12.75 2.21 -6.36
CA PRO A 171 11.78 1.14 -6.18
C PRO A 171 10.81 1.48 -5.05
N THR A 172 9.52 1.33 -5.32
CA THR A 172 8.48 1.56 -4.31
C THR A 172 8.56 0.53 -3.19
N LEU A 173 7.84 0.77 -2.10
CA LEU A 173 7.74 -0.19 -1.00
C LEU A 173 7.24 -1.55 -1.49
N GLU A 174 6.27 -1.55 -2.40
CA GLU A 174 5.74 -2.74 -3.05
C GLU A 174 6.84 -3.50 -3.81
N ASP A 175 7.67 -2.77 -4.58
CA ASP A 175 8.78 -3.38 -5.31
C ASP A 175 9.80 -4.02 -4.35
N LYS A 176 10.05 -3.39 -3.20
CA LYS A 176 10.96 -3.90 -2.16
C LYS A 176 10.40 -5.12 -1.43
N ILE A 177 9.11 -5.11 -1.09
CA ILE A 177 8.42 -6.27 -0.50
C ILE A 177 8.47 -7.44 -1.49
N ASN A 178 8.10 -7.19 -2.75
CA ASN A 178 8.10 -8.22 -3.77
C ASN A 178 9.50 -8.78 -3.99
N ALA A 179 10.52 -7.91 -4.12
CA ALA A 179 11.92 -8.31 -4.26
C ALA A 179 12.43 -9.09 -3.04
N LEU A 180 12.06 -8.68 -1.83
CA LEU A 180 12.46 -9.36 -0.59
C LEU A 180 11.82 -10.75 -0.50
N ILE A 181 10.53 -10.85 -0.85
CA ILE A 181 9.79 -12.11 -0.86
C ILE A 181 10.35 -13.04 -1.94
N GLU A 182 10.69 -12.52 -3.13
CA GLU A 182 11.30 -13.30 -4.21
C GLU A 182 12.72 -13.75 -3.87
N SER A 183 13.57 -12.86 -3.35
CA SER A 183 14.97 -13.16 -3.04
C SER A 183 15.14 -14.17 -1.91
N ARG A 184 14.21 -14.20 -0.96
CA ARG A 184 14.26 -15.08 0.21
C ARG A 184 13.32 -16.28 0.11
N LYS A 185 12.76 -16.58 -1.08
CA LYS A 185 11.81 -17.69 -1.26
C LYS A 185 10.85 -17.77 -0.08
N MET A 186 9.71 -17.11 -0.17
CA MET A 186 8.64 -17.06 0.88
C MET A 186 8.81 -18.11 1.97
N ILE A 187 8.77 -17.70 3.22
CA ILE A 187 8.92 -18.64 4.34
C ILE A 187 7.89 -19.76 4.24
N LYS A 188 8.34 -21.00 4.36
CA LYS A 188 7.48 -22.20 4.23
C LYS A 188 6.44 -22.30 5.34
N ASN A 189 6.71 -21.71 6.49
CA ASN A 189 5.86 -21.68 7.67
C ASN A 189 4.98 -20.42 7.76
N GLY A 190 4.75 -19.69 6.66
CA GLY A 190 3.94 -18.47 6.59
C GLY A 190 2.92 -18.46 5.47
N SER A 191 1.75 -17.86 5.70
CA SER A 191 0.79 -17.47 4.68
C SER A 191 0.69 -15.96 4.59
N TYR A 192 0.48 -15.42 3.38
CA TYR A 192 0.54 -13.99 3.09
C TYR A 192 -0.83 -13.46 2.64
N PHE A 193 -1.23 -12.33 3.22
CA PHE A 193 -2.50 -11.65 2.97
C PHE A 193 -2.20 -10.20 2.61
N ALA A 194 -2.08 -9.90 1.31
CA ALA A 194 -1.75 -8.57 0.81
C ALA A 194 -3.00 -7.75 0.53
N PHE A 195 -3.12 -6.59 1.16
CA PHE A 195 -4.19 -5.61 0.94
C PHE A 195 -3.66 -4.43 0.15
N THR A 196 -4.33 -4.07 -0.93
CA THR A 196 -3.98 -2.89 -1.75
C THR A 196 -5.18 -2.36 -2.51
N ALA A 197 -5.16 -1.07 -2.85
CA ALA A 197 -6.16 -0.49 -3.75
C ALA A 197 -5.77 -0.64 -5.23
N THR A 198 -4.49 -0.56 -5.54
CA THR A 198 -3.94 -0.47 -6.90
C THR A 198 -2.72 -1.36 -7.06
N PRO A 199 -2.92 -2.69 -7.19
CA PRO A 199 -1.80 -3.61 -7.34
C PRO A 199 -1.06 -3.35 -8.66
N LYS A 200 0.28 -3.40 -8.62
CA LYS A 200 1.11 -3.46 -9.81
C LYS A 200 1.09 -4.87 -10.40
N ASN A 201 1.51 -5.02 -11.66
CA ASN A 201 1.58 -6.34 -12.30
C ASN A 201 2.42 -7.34 -11.49
N LYS A 202 3.55 -6.88 -10.95
CA LYS A 202 4.42 -7.72 -10.11
C LYS A 202 3.74 -8.18 -8.82
N THR A 203 2.90 -7.36 -8.21
CA THR A 203 2.11 -7.72 -7.02
C THR A 203 1.04 -8.75 -7.36
N LEU A 204 0.40 -8.58 -8.52
CA LEU A 204 -0.53 -9.58 -9.04
C LEU A 204 0.18 -10.93 -9.29
N GLU A 205 1.36 -10.94 -9.90
CA GLU A 205 2.16 -12.16 -10.10
C GLU A 205 2.58 -12.82 -8.78
N THR A 206 2.94 -12.00 -7.77
CA THR A 206 3.41 -12.50 -6.47
C THR A 206 2.29 -13.08 -5.61
N PHE A 207 1.14 -12.40 -5.53
CA PHE A 207 0.07 -12.73 -4.58
C PHE A 207 -1.26 -13.13 -5.23
N GLY A 208 -1.42 -12.88 -6.53
CA GLY A 208 -2.66 -13.13 -7.25
C GLY A 208 -2.89 -14.60 -7.57
N VAL A 209 -4.11 -14.88 -8.00
CA VAL A 209 -4.53 -16.20 -8.46
C VAL A 209 -4.27 -16.31 -9.97
N PRO A 210 -3.49 -17.29 -10.44
CA PRO A 210 -3.21 -17.43 -11.86
C PRO A 210 -4.46 -17.84 -12.64
N ARG A 211 -4.70 -17.15 -13.76
CA ARG A 211 -5.78 -17.43 -14.70
C ARG A 211 -5.21 -17.59 -16.11
N LYS A 212 -5.42 -18.74 -16.71
CA LYS A 212 -5.02 -19.02 -18.09
C LYS A 212 -6.05 -18.44 -19.07
N TYR A 213 -5.55 -17.84 -20.15
CA TYR A 213 -6.36 -17.34 -21.24
C TYR A 213 -5.63 -17.51 -22.58
N HIS A 214 -6.37 -17.58 -23.68
CA HIS A 214 -5.81 -17.70 -25.02
C HIS A 214 -5.86 -16.33 -25.71
N LYS A 215 -4.75 -15.91 -26.25
CA LYS A 215 -4.64 -14.71 -27.09
C LYS A 215 -3.65 -15.01 -28.23
N ASP A 216 -4.09 -14.78 -29.46
CA ASP A 216 -3.28 -14.99 -30.69
C ASP A 216 -2.74 -16.44 -30.80
N GLU A 217 -3.60 -17.43 -30.49
CA GLU A 217 -3.30 -18.88 -30.48
C GLU A 217 -2.26 -19.33 -29.42
N GLU A 218 -1.79 -18.40 -28.56
CA GLU A 218 -0.89 -18.69 -27.45
C GLU A 218 -1.64 -18.76 -26.12
N GLU A 219 -1.28 -19.75 -25.27
CA GLU A 219 -1.73 -19.80 -23.88
C GLU A 219 -0.93 -18.79 -23.06
N LYS A 220 -1.62 -17.80 -22.47
CA LYS A 220 -1.02 -16.77 -21.61
C LYS A 220 -1.59 -16.89 -20.20
N THR A 221 -0.79 -16.52 -19.21
CA THR A 221 -1.21 -16.48 -17.83
C THR A 221 -1.41 -15.03 -17.38
N ALA A 222 -2.57 -14.70 -16.87
CA ALA A 222 -2.86 -13.48 -16.13
C ALA A 222 -3.02 -13.82 -14.65
N PHE A 223 -2.94 -12.81 -13.80
CA PHE A 223 -3.12 -12.97 -12.35
C PHE A 223 -4.23 -12.03 -11.89
N ASP A 224 -5.20 -12.58 -11.19
CA ASP A 224 -6.34 -11.84 -10.67
C ASP A 224 -6.24 -11.74 -9.14
N ALA A 225 -6.86 -10.72 -8.53
CA ALA A 225 -6.99 -10.65 -7.09
C ALA A 225 -7.89 -11.77 -6.57
N PHE A 226 -7.54 -12.33 -5.40
CA PHE A 226 -8.38 -13.32 -4.71
C PHE A 226 -9.76 -12.75 -4.36
N HIS A 227 -9.80 -11.49 -3.92
CA HIS A 227 -11.05 -10.76 -3.69
C HIS A 227 -10.91 -9.34 -4.22
N LEU A 228 -11.88 -8.91 -5.03
CA LEU A 228 -11.92 -7.60 -5.66
C LEU A 228 -13.13 -6.80 -5.17
N TYR A 229 -12.89 -5.58 -4.70
CA TYR A 229 -13.87 -4.51 -4.54
C TYR A 229 -13.33 -3.26 -5.23
N SER A 230 -13.72 -3.06 -6.49
CA SER A 230 -13.15 -2.04 -7.36
C SER A 230 -13.60 -0.62 -6.98
N MET A 231 -12.83 0.39 -7.42
CA MET A 231 -13.23 1.80 -7.30
C MET A 231 -14.54 2.06 -8.03
N LYS A 232 -14.73 1.50 -9.22
CA LYS A 232 -15.97 1.62 -9.99
C LYS A 232 -17.17 1.14 -9.17
N GLN A 233 -17.08 -0.05 -8.61
CA GLN A 233 -18.13 -0.61 -7.77
C GLN A 233 -18.39 0.24 -6.52
N ALA A 234 -17.35 0.75 -5.87
CA ALA A 234 -17.48 1.61 -4.70
C ALA A 234 -18.15 2.96 -5.01
N ILE A 235 -17.96 3.50 -6.22
CA ILE A 235 -18.64 4.70 -6.73
C ILE A 235 -20.11 4.38 -7.05
N GLU A 236 -20.38 3.29 -7.79
CA GLU A 236 -21.73 2.87 -8.14
C GLU A 236 -22.59 2.57 -6.88
N GLU A 237 -21.98 2.12 -5.81
CA GLU A 237 -22.62 1.88 -4.51
C GLU A 237 -22.64 3.14 -3.61
N GLU A 238 -22.25 4.31 -4.12
CA GLU A 238 -22.18 5.57 -3.38
C GLU A 238 -21.36 5.49 -2.07
N PHE A 239 -20.38 4.59 -2.07
CA PHE A 239 -19.50 4.42 -0.92
C PHE A 239 -18.32 5.38 -0.92
N ILE A 240 -17.85 5.75 -2.09
CA ILE A 240 -16.87 6.81 -2.32
C ILE A 240 -17.42 7.77 -3.37
N LEU A 241 -17.00 9.03 -3.29
CA LEU A 241 -17.36 10.02 -4.28
C LEU A 241 -16.69 9.70 -5.63
N ASP A 242 -17.41 10.00 -6.72
CA ASP A 242 -16.84 9.89 -8.07
C ASP A 242 -15.79 10.98 -8.29
N VAL A 243 -14.53 10.58 -8.25
CA VAL A 243 -13.39 11.49 -8.43
C VAL A 243 -13.32 12.09 -9.84
N LEU A 244 -13.98 11.46 -10.83
CA LEU A 244 -14.00 11.94 -12.22
C LEU A 244 -15.06 13.01 -12.49
N GLN A 245 -16.08 13.13 -11.64
CA GLN A 245 -17.10 14.20 -11.77
C GLN A 245 -16.52 15.60 -11.50
N ASN A 246 -15.44 15.68 -10.73
CA ASN A 246 -14.79 16.93 -10.34
C ASN A 246 -13.40 17.07 -10.97
N TYR A 247 -13.23 16.61 -12.21
CA TYR A 247 -11.97 16.63 -12.93
C TYR A 247 -11.90 17.85 -13.85
N THR A 248 -10.85 18.67 -13.69
CA THR A 248 -10.54 19.79 -14.60
C THR A 248 -9.27 19.50 -15.38
N THR A 249 -9.36 19.44 -16.71
CA THR A 249 -8.21 19.24 -17.60
C THR A 249 -7.46 20.53 -17.85
N TYR A 250 -6.13 20.49 -17.79
CA TYR A 250 -5.25 21.60 -18.18
C TYR A 250 -4.65 21.33 -19.56
N ASN A 251 -5.25 21.93 -20.60
CA ASN A 251 -4.96 21.62 -22.01
C ASN A 251 -3.60 22.08 -22.55
N SER A 252 -2.88 22.98 -21.87
CA SER A 252 -1.59 23.50 -22.33
C SER A 252 -0.48 22.46 -22.39
N PHE A 253 -0.59 21.40 -21.59
CA PHE A 253 0.38 20.31 -21.50
C PHE A 253 0.45 19.47 -22.79
N TYR A 254 -0.68 19.20 -23.42
CA TYR A 254 -0.76 18.31 -24.60
C TYR A 254 -0.10 18.88 -25.86
N LYS A 255 -0.09 20.19 -26.04
CA LYS A 255 0.52 20.82 -27.22
C LYS A 255 2.04 20.69 -27.26
N LEU A 256 2.68 20.72 -26.07
CA LEU A 256 4.13 20.57 -25.92
C LEU A 256 4.58 19.10 -26.10
N ILE A 257 3.84 18.14 -25.58
CA ILE A 257 4.14 16.72 -25.74
C ILE A 257 4.06 16.33 -27.21
N LYS A 258 3.05 16.77 -27.94
CA LYS A 258 2.88 16.44 -29.35
C LYS A 258 4.05 16.91 -30.21
N SER A 259 4.62 18.10 -29.92
CA SER A 259 5.80 18.59 -30.64
C SER A 259 7.08 17.79 -30.38
N VAL A 260 7.19 17.08 -29.24
CA VAL A 260 8.33 16.20 -28.92
C VAL A 260 8.15 14.80 -29.51
N GLU A 261 6.92 14.31 -29.57
CA GLU A 261 6.60 13.00 -30.19
C GLU A 261 6.86 12.98 -31.71
N GLU A 262 6.76 14.14 -32.35
CA GLU A 262 6.99 14.29 -33.80
C GLU A 262 8.50 14.46 -34.15
N ASN A 263 9.42 14.47 -33.17
CA ASN A 263 10.85 14.67 -33.42
C ASN A 263 11.66 13.39 -33.18
N PRO A 264 12.16 12.69 -34.23
CA PRO A 264 12.80 11.37 -34.12
C PRO A 264 14.19 11.35 -33.48
N GLU A 265 14.78 12.50 -33.15
CA GLU A 265 16.13 12.60 -32.55
C GLU A 265 16.16 12.53 -31.01
N PHE A 266 14.98 12.45 -30.37
CA PHE A 266 14.91 12.38 -28.90
C PHE A 266 14.52 10.99 -28.39
N ASP A 267 15.17 10.55 -27.31
CA ASP A 267 14.64 9.50 -26.46
C ASP A 267 13.32 10.02 -25.86
N THR A 268 12.22 9.61 -26.51
CA THR A 268 10.87 10.13 -26.27
C THR A 268 10.45 10.01 -24.80
N LYS A 269 10.84 8.97 -24.10
CA LYS A 269 10.46 8.77 -22.69
C LYS A 269 11.17 9.73 -21.73
N GLN A 270 12.47 9.93 -21.89
CA GLN A 270 13.24 10.85 -21.05
C GLN A 270 12.91 12.31 -21.35
N ALA A 271 12.73 12.65 -22.63
CA ALA A 271 12.35 14.01 -23.03
C ALA A 271 10.96 14.37 -22.52
N GLN A 272 9.98 13.47 -22.62
CA GLN A 272 8.63 13.64 -22.08
C GLN A 272 8.65 13.82 -20.54
N LYS A 273 9.47 13.03 -19.83
CA LYS A 273 9.63 13.15 -18.36
C LYS A 273 10.17 14.51 -17.96
N LYS A 274 11.26 14.98 -18.61
CA LYS A 274 11.87 16.29 -18.34
C LYS A 274 10.94 17.44 -18.69
N LEU A 275 10.26 17.36 -19.82
CA LEU A 275 9.30 18.37 -20.26
C LEU A 275 8.09 18.45 -19.31
N ARG A 276 7.61 17.31 -18.88
CA ARG A 276 6.52 17.21 -17.89
C ARG A 276 6.93 17.88 -16.58
N ALA A 277 8.12 17.55 -16.06
CA ALA A 277 8.63 18.15 -14.83
C ALA A 277 8.79 19.67 -14.95
N TYR A 278 9.28 20.16 -16.10
CA TYR A 278 9.42 21.59 -16.38
C TYR A 278 8.06 22.29 -16.40
N VAL A 279 7.09 21.79 -17.17
CA VAL A 279 5.75 22.39 -17.29
C VAL A 279 5.00 22.37 -15.96
N GLU A 280 5.07 21.27 -15.23
CA GLU A 280 4.42 21.15 -13.93
C GLU A 280 5.07 22.02 -12.84
N GLY A 281 6.37 22.27 -12.93
CA GLY A 281 7.13 23.11 -11.99
C GLY A 281 7.20 24.59 -12.36
N HIS A 282 6.71 24.99 -13.53
CA HIS A 282 6.78 26.37 -14.01
C HIS A 282 5.84 27.29 -13.22
N GLU A 283 6.35 28.45 -12.79
CA GLU A 283 5.62 29.40 -11.94
C GLU A 283 4.28 29.85 -12.52
N PHE A 284 4.26 30.16 -13.79
CA PHE A 284 3.02 30.53 -14.50
C PHE A 284 1.96 29.41 -14.46
N ALA A 285 2.36 28.14 -14.68
CA ALA A 285 1.43 27.03 -14.64
C ALA A 285 0.90 26.75 -13.22
N ILE A 286 1.74 26.99 -12.20
CA ILE A 286 1.35 26.88 -10.80
C ILE A 286 0.39 28.01 -10.43
N ALA A 287 0.66 29.27 -10.82
CA ALA A 287 -0.20 30.42 -10.55
C ALA A 287 -1.60 30.24 -11.18
N GLU A 288 -1.67 29.84 -12.46
CA GLU A 288 -2.96 29.61 -13.12
C GLU A 288 -3.77 28.47 -12.48
N LYS A 289 -3.11 27.39 -12.07
CA LYS A 289 -3.79 26.30 -11.34
C LYS A 289 -4.25 26.75 -9.95
N ALA A 290 -3.42 27.52 -9.24
CA ALA A 290 -3.76 28.08 -7.93
C ALA A 290 -5.02 28.94 -8.01
N LYS A 291 -5.10 29.82 -9.02
CA LYS A 291 -6.26 30.67 -9.30
C LYS A 291 -7.52 29.84 -9.52
N ILE A 292 -7.46 28.83 -10.40
CA ILE A 292 -8.61 27.93 -10.66
C ILE A 292 -9.06 27.24 -9.37
N MET A 293 -8.12 26.77 -8.54
CA MET A 293 -8.43 26.09 -7.29
C MET A 293 -9.10 27.02 -6.27
N ILE A 294 -8.61 28.25 -6.12
CA ILE A 294 -9.17 29.24 -5.20
C ILE A 294 -10.59 29.67 -5.67
N ASP A 295 -10.75 29.98 -6.96
CA ASP A 295 -12.05 30.34 -7.51
C ASP A 295 -13.08 29.21 -7.35
N HIS A 296 -12.68 27.98 -7.62
CA HIS A 296 -13.54 26.81 -7.38
C HIS A 296 -13.89 26.65 -5.90
N PHE A 297 -12.90 26.78 -5.01
CA PHE A 297 -13.16 26.67 -3.56
C PHE A 297 -14.17 27.73 -3.08
N HIS A 298 -13.98 28.97 -3.50
CA HIS A 298 -14.88 30.07 -3.08
C HIS A 298 -16.27 29.94 -3.67
N ARG A 299 -16.39 29.53 -4.93
CA ARG A 299 -17.68 29.41 -5.63
C ARG A 299 -18.47 28.19 -5.19
N ASP A 300 -17.80 27.01 -5.10
CA ASP A 300 -18.49 25.72 -5.04
C ASP A 300 -18.33 24.99 -3.70
N VAL A 301 -17.29 25.33 -2.90
CA VAL A 301 -16.93 24.56 -1.72
C VAL A 301 -17.10 25.32 -0.41
N LYS A 302 -16.69 26.57 -0.33
CA LYS A 302 -16.62 27.37 0.91
C LYS A 302 -17.91 27.38 1.73
N HIS A 303 -19.05 27.40 1.06
CA HIS A 303 -20.39 27.48 1.72
C HIS A 303 -20.91 26.12 2.20
N LEU A 304 -20.25 25.02 1.82
CA LEU A 304 -20.63 23.69 2.31
C LEU A 304 -20.31 23.56 3.82
N ILE A 305 -20.95 22.60 4.47
CA ILE A 305 -20.79 22.32 5.91
C ILE A 305 -21.03 23.60 6.75
N ASN A 306 -22.12 24.33 6.46
CA ASN A 306 -22.47 25.59 7.14
C ASN A 306 -21.37 26.68 7.05
N GLY A 307 -20.57 26.69 5.98
CA GLY A 307 -19.46 27.63 5.81
C GLY A 307 -18.14 27.20 6.45
N GLU A 308 -18.07 26.01 7.03
CA GLU A 308 -16.89 25.44 7.69
C GLU A 308 -16.07 24.52 6.78
N ALA A 309 -16.39 24.45 5.48
CA ALA A 309 -15.68 23.59 4.53
C ALA A 309 -14.20 23.97 4.41
N LYS A 310 -13.35 22.97 4.34
CA LYS A 310 -11.89 23.10 4.19
C LYS A 310 -11.42 22.40 2.91
N GLY A 311 -10.42 22.98 2.25
CA GLY A 311 -9.72 22.37 1.13
C GLY A 311 -8.37 21.80 1.56
N MET A 312 -7.98 20.65 1.00
CA MET A 312 -6.65 20.10 1.15
C MET A 312 -6.02 19.93 -0.23
N ILE A 313 -4.82 20.46 -0.41
CA ILE A 313 -4.08 20.36 -1.65
C ILE A 313 -2.95 19.34 -1.48
N VAL A 314 -2.95 18.34 -2.35
CA VAL A 314 -1.91 17.31 -2.39
C VAL A 314 -1.02 17.57 -3.59
N THR A 315 0.28 17.70 -3.35
CA THR A 315 1.29 17.97 -4.38
C THR A 315 2.28 16.81 -4.50
N LYS A 316 3.01 16.74 -5.61
CA LYS A 316 3.99 15.68 -5.87
C LYS A 316 5.24 15.75 -4.98
N SER A 317 5.57 16.93 -4.43
CA SER A 317 6.76 17.12 -3.60
C SER A 317 6.58 18.29 -2.62
N ILE A 318 7.43 18.35 -1.60
CA ILE A 318 7.50 19.47 -0.65
C ILE A 318 7.78 20.78 -1.36
N ILE A 319 8.71 20.79 -2.34
CA ILE A 319 9.04 21.98 -3.13
C ILE A 319 7.80 22.47 -3.90
N ALA A 320 7.05 21.56 -4.51
CA ALA A 320 5.80 21.91 -5.17
C ALA A 320 4.77 22.49 -4.19
N ALA A 321 4.66 21.94 -2.99
CA ALA A 321 3.76 22.46 -1.95
C ALA A 321 4.11 23.91 -1.57
N ILE A 322 5.41 24.21 -1.39
CA ILE A 322 5.88 25.56 -1.09
C ILE A 322 5.56 26.53 -2.24
N LYS A 323 5.79 26.14 -3.49
CA LYS A 323 5.45 26.96 -4.66
C LYS A 323 3.96 27.26 -4.75
N TYR A 324 3.10 26.24 -4.53
CA TYR A 324 1.65 26.45 -4.49
C TYR A 324 1.24 27.36 -3.33
N LYS A 325 1.86 27.22 -2.15
CA LYS A 325 1.59 28.10 -1.00
C LYS A 325 1.86 29.57 -1.38
N HIS A 326 3.01 29.87 -2.01
CA HIS A 326 3.31 31.23 -2.47
C HIS A 326 2.28 31.72 -3.49
N ALA A 327 1.94 30.91 -4.50
CA ALA A 327 0.94 31.27 -5.49
C ALA A 327 -0.46 31.52 -4.90
N PHE A 328 -0.82 30.85 -3.83
CA PHE A 328 -2.08 31.10 -3.10
C PHE A 328 -2.02 32.37 -2.25
N ASP A 329 -0.86 32.74 -1.72
CA ASP A 329 -0.69 33.98 -0.94
C ASP A 329 -0.68 35.24 -1.85
N GLU A 330 -0.23 35.08 -3.09
CA GLU A 330 -0.20 36.17 -4.08
C GLU A 330 -1.59 36.45 -4.70
N TYR A 331 -2.45 35.44 -4.86
CA TYR A 331 -3.80 35.56 -5.43
C TYR A 331 -4.84 35.85 -4.36
#